data_772da2e55fdfd7d77384c42127e9d9ee
#
_entry.id   772da2e55fdfd7d77384c42127e9d9ee
#
_cell.length_a   1.000
_cell.length_b   1.000
_cell.length_c   1.000
_cell.angle_alpha   90.00
_cell.angle_beta   90.00
_cell.angle_gamma   90.00
#
_symmetry.space_group_name_H-M   'P 1'
#
loop_
_entity.id
_entity.type
_entity.pdbx_description
1 polymer ?
#
loop_
_entity_poly.entity_id
_entity_poly.type
_entity_poly.pdbx_seq_one_letter_code
_entity_poly.pdbx_strand_id
1 'polypeptide(L)'
;MAITRPGGPVKEGVIYTRVSSREQQQEGFSLGAQGKGLREYADGKDIKVVRAFEDVETAKVSGRKQFSEMVAWFKRNPSCRILLVEKTDRLYRNFRDAVILEDLDIEIHLVKEGTIISKDSKSQTRMIHGFISS
;
A
#
# COMPACT_ATOMS: atom_id res chain seq x y z
N MET A 1 -1.62 17.94 19.89
CA MET A 1 -2.88 18.61 19.59
C MET A 1 -3.34 18.22 18.18
N ALA A 2 -4.55 17.76 18.08
CA ALA A 2 -5.09 17.44 16.76
C ALA A 2 -5.43 18.73 16.03
N ILE A 3 -4.72 19.01 14.97
CA ILE A 3 -5.02 20.17 14.17
C ILE A 3 -6.07 19.77 13.15
N THR A 4 -7.25 20.34 13.30
CA THR A 4 -8.32 20.12 12.34
C THR A 4 -8.08 21.04 11.18
N ARG A 5 -7.86 20.49 10.00
CA ARG A 5 -7.69 21.30 8.80
C ARG A 5 -9.04 21.69 8.24
N PRO A 6 -9.10 22.78 7.49
CA PRO A 6 -10.34 23.11 6.78
C PRO A 6 -10.70 21.93 5.88
N GLY A 7 -11.81 21.32 6.11
CA GLY A 7 -12.22 20.16 5.35
C GLY A 7 -12.29 18.87 6.15
N GLY A 8 -11.97 18.92 7.44
CA GLY A 8 -12.19 17.79 8.33
C GLY A 8 -10.92 17.23 9.00
N PRO A 9 -11.10 16.18 9.79
CA PRO A 9 -9.98 15.56 10.51
C PRO A 9 -9.01 14.87 9.56
N VAL A 10 -7.74 14.79 9.99
CA VAL A 10 -6.69 14.11 9.25
C VAL A 10 -7.00 12.60 9.22
N LYS A 11 -6.91 12.00 8.04
CA LYS A 11 -7.11 10.56 7.89
C LYS A 11 -5.80 9.82 8.21
N GLU A 12 -5.93 8.59 8.68
CA GLU A 12 -4.78 7.74 8.97
C GLU A 12 -4.53 6.79 7.82
N GLY A 13 -3.26 6.54 7.53
CA GLY A 13 -2.88 5.64 6.46
C GLY A 13 -1.63 4.84 6.81
N VAL A 14 -1.43 3.74 6.08
CA VAL A 14 -0.29 2.84 6.23
C VAL A 14 0.48 2.85 4.92
N ILE A 15 1.80 2.75 5.02
CA ILE A 15 2.69 2.64 3.87
C ILE A 15 3.15 1.19 3.74
N TYR A 16 3.13 0.66 2.52
CA TYR A 16 3.75 -0.62 2.22
C TYR A 16 4.75 -0.45 1.09
N THR A 17 5.98 -0.91 1.32
CA THR A 17 7.04 -0.86 0.32
C THR A 17 7.64 -2.26 0.14
N ARG A 18 8.04 -2.58 -1.07
CA ARG A 18 8.65 -3.88 -1.38
C ARG A 18 9.68 -3.72 -2.50
N VAL A 19 10.85 -4.32 -2.28
CA VAL A 19 11.91 -4.38 -3.29
C VAL A 19 12.56 -5.75 -3.25
N SER A 20 13.24 -6.11 -4.34
CA SER A 20 14.16 -7.24 -4.30
C SER A 20 15.49 -6.73 -3.75
N SER A 21 16.32 -7.63 -3.22
CA SER A 21 17.65 -7.25 -2.74
C SER A 21 18.48 -6.63 -3.86
N ARG A 22 18.23 -7.05 -5.09
CA ARG A 22 18.91 -6.51 -6.27
C ARG A 22 18.49 -5.06 -6.53
N GLU A 23 17.20 -4.79 -6.46
CA GLU A 23 16.67 -3.43 -6.68
C GLU A 23 17.14 -2.46 -5.61
N GLN A 24 17.31 -2.96 -4.39
CA GLN A 24 17.69 -2.09 -3.28
C GLN A 24 19.05 -1.43 -3.49
N GLN A 25 19.90 -2.02 -4.34
CA GLN A 25 21.20 -1.45 -4.68
C GLN A 25 21.11 -0.39 -5.78
N GLN A 26 19.95 -0.23 -6.40
CA GLN A 26 19.76 0.72 -7.49
C GLN A 26 19.08 1.99 -6.96
N GLU A 27 19.64 3.13 -7.34
CA GLU A 27 19.08 4.41 -6.95
C GLU A 27 17.66 4.57 -7.49
N GLY A 28 16.76 5.06 -6.67
CA GLY A 28 15.37 5.28 -7.05
C GLY A 28 14.45 4.09 -6.84
N PHE A 29 15.00 2.89 -6.57
CA PHE A 29 14.21 1.68 -6.35
C PHE A 29 14.24 1.20 -4.91
N SER A 30 15.04 1.83 -4.05
CA SER A 30 15.20 1.40 -2.67
C SER A 30 13.92 1.59 -1.85
N LEU A 31 13.86 0.90 -0.70
CA LEU A 31 12.76 1.11 0.25
C LEU A 31 12.71 2.57 0.69
N GLY A 32 13.87 3.19 0.92
CA GLY A 32 13.92 4.59 1.33
C GLY A 32 13.32 5.53 0.30
N ALA A 33 13.62 5.30 -0.98
CA ALA A 33 13.09 6.13 -2.06
C ALA A 33 11.57 5.97 -2.16
N GLN A 34 11.07 4.73 -2.07
CA GLN A 34 9.63 4.47 -2.09
C GLN A 34 8.95 5.15 -0.91
N GLY A 35 9.50 4.97 0.29
CA GLY A 35 8.92 5.55 1.50
C GLY A 35 8.85 7.06 1.45
N LYS A 36 9.90 7.70 0.95
CA LYS A 36 9.94 9.15 0.82
C LYS A 36 8.82 9.65 -0.10
N GLY A 37 8.66 9.02 -1.25
CA GLY A 37 7.62 9.39 -2.21
C GLY A 37 6.23 9.23 -1.63
N LEU A 38 6.01 8.14 -0.90
CA LEU A 38 4.71 7.88 -0.30
C LEU A 38 4.40 8.87 0.83
N ARG A 39 5.41 9.25 1.62
CA ARG A 39 5.21 10.25 2.68
C ARG A 39 4.92 11.63 2.13
N GLU A 40 5.55 12.00 1.03
CA GLU A 40 5.27 13.25 0.34
C GLU A 40 3.83 13.28 -0.18
N TYR A 41 3.40 12.17 -0.76
CA TYR A 41 2.01 12.02 -1.20
C TYR A 41 1.04 12.17 -0.04
N ALA A 42 1.33 11.50 1.08
CA ALA A 42 0.48 11.55 2.26
C ALA A 42 0.36 12.98 2.80
N ASP A 43 1.48 13.71 2.85
CA ASP A 43 1.47 15.10 3.30
C ASP A 43 0.58 15.97 2.42
N GLY A 44 0.64 15.77 1.10
CA GLY A 44 -0.17 16.54 0.16
C GLY A 44 -1.66 16.19 0.22
N LYS A 45 -2.01 15.04 0.78
CA LYS A 45 -3.40 14.58 0.88
C LYS A 45 -3.94 14.63 2.30
N ASP A 46 -3.18 15.19 3.24
CA ASP A 46 -3.57 15.27 4.66
C ASP A 46 -3.81 13.89 5.27
N ILE A 47 -2.96 12.93 4.90
CA ILE A 47 -2.99 11.58 5.44
C ILE A 47 -1.84 11.44 6.44
N LYS A 48 -2.16 11.04 7.67
CA LYS A 48 -1.17 10.77 8.69
C LYS A 48 -0.69 9.32 8.56
N VAL A 49 0.59 9.13 8.33
CA VAL A 49 1.18 7.79 8.24
C VAL A 49 1.39 7.26 9.66
N VAL A 50 0.64 6.22 10.03
CA VAL A 50 0.70 5.65 11.38
C VAL A 50 1.53 4.38 11.45
N ARG A 51 1.76 3.69 10.33
CA ARG A 51 2.60 2.50 10.26
C ARG A 51 3.24 2.40 8.89
N ALA A 52 4.42 1.78 8.85
CA ALA A 52 5.09 1.46 7.59
C ALA A 52 5.55 0.01 7.65
N PHE A 53 5.27 -0.74 6.58
CA PHE A 53 5.68 -2.13 6.44
C PHE A 53 6.59 -2.25 5.22
N GLU A 54 7.73 -2.91 5.39
CA GLU A 54 8.73 -3.00 4.33
C GLU A 54 9.16 -4.45 4.14
N ASP A 55 9.04 -4.95 2.91
CA ASP A 55 9.49 -6.29 2.56
C ASP A 55 10.67 -6.24 1.60
N VAL A 56 11.66 -7.10 1.84
CA VAL A 56 12.78 -7.29 0.93
C VAL A 56 12.73 -8.74 0.46
N GLU A 57 12.63 -8.93 -0.85
CA GLU A 57 12.58 -10.25 -1.45
C GLU A 57 13.97 -10.66 -1.90
N THR A 58 14.36 -11.88 -1.55
CA THR A 58 15.63 -12.46 -1.97
C THR A 58 15.38 -13.79 -2.65
N ALA A 59 16.42 -14.42 -3.19
CA ALA A 59 16.31 -15.74 -3.80
C ALA A 59 15.83 -16.79 -2.78
N LYS A 60 16.08 -16.57 -1.49
CA LYS A 60 15.73 -17.52 -0.43
C LYS A 60 14.49 -17.14 0.37
N VAL A 61 14.11 -15.86 0.34
CA VAL A 61 13.02 -15.34 1.16
C VAL A 61 11.99 -14.68 0.25
N SER A 62 10.74 -15.06 0.41
CA SER A 62 9.65 -14.57 -0.45
C SER A 62 9.35 -13.08 -0.30
N GLY A 63 9.78 -12.46 0.81
CA GLY A 63 9.50 -11.05 1.05
C GLY A 63 8.04 -10.77 1.31
N ARG A 64 7.34 -11.66 2.03
CA ARG A 64 5.91 -11.51 2.31
C ARG A 64 5.58 -11.40 3.80
N LYS A 65 6.59 -11.46 4.65
CA LYS A 65 6.35 -11.42 6.10
C LYS A 65 5.66 -10.13 6.52
N GLN A 66 6.14 -9.00 6.03
CA GLN A 66 5.56 -7.72 6.40
C GLN A 66 4.20 -7.50 5.75
N PHE A 67 3.98 -8.05 4.56
CA PHE A 67 2.66 -8.02 3.95
C PHE A 67 1.63 -8.71 4.86
N SER A 68 1.98 -9.90 5.37
CA SER A 68 1.10 -10.65 6.27
C SER A 68 0.86 -9.90 7.58
N GLU A 69 1.92 -9.28 8.11
CA GLU A 69 1.80 -8.46 9.32
C GLU A 69 0.87 -7.26 9.10
N MET A 70 0.98 -6.64 7.93
CA MET A 70 0.13 -5.51 7.56
C MET A 70 -1.34 -5.91 7.50
N VAL A 71 -1.64 -7.05 6.87
CA VAL A 71 -3.01 -7.57 6.78
C VAL A 71 -3.57 -7.77 8.19
N ALA A 72 -2.80 -8.42 9.06
CA ALA A 72 -3.23 -8.63 10.44
C ALA A 72 -3.43 -7.30 11.19
N TRP A 73 -2.56 -6.35 10.94
CA TRP A 73 -2.65 -5.03 11.57
C TRP A 73 -3.95 -4.32 11.17
N PHE A 74 -4.31 -4.32 9.88
CA PHE A 74 -5.56 -3.71 9.43
C PHE A 74 -6.78 -4.35 10.08
N LYS A 75 -6.74 -5.66 10.29
CA LYS A 75 -7.85 -6.36 10.96
C LYS A 75 -8.02 -5.92 12.41
N ARG A 76 -6.91 -5.55 13.06
CA ARG A 76 -6.94 -5.10 14.46
C ARG A 76 -7.18 -3.59 14.60
N ASN A 77 -7.08 -2.85 13.52
CA ASN A 77 -7.14 -1.39 13.55
C ASN A 77 -8.17 -0.86 12.56
N PRO A 78 -9.46 -1.07 12.84
CA PRO A 78 -10.52 -0.69 11.88
C PRO A 78 -10.66 0.81 11.65
N SER A 79 -10.04 1.64 12.48
CA SER A 79 -10.07 3.08 12.28
C SER A 79 -9.14 3.55 11.16
N CYS A 80 -8.18 2.72 10.75
CA CYS A 80 -7.27 3.05 9.67
C CYS A 80 -7.66 2.26 8.42
N ARG A 81 -8.08 2.96 7.37
CA ARG A 81 -8.63 2.32 6.16
C ARG A 81 -7.91 2.74 4.88
N ILE A 82 -6.70 3.28 4.98
CA ILE A 82 -5.95 3.75 3.80
C ILE A 82 -4.60 3.03 3.73
N LEU A 83 -4.28 2.51 2.55
CA LEU A 83 -2.98 1.90 2.26
C LEU A 83 -2.34 2.67 1.10
N LEU A 84 -1.09 3.09 1.30
CA LEU A 84 -0.33 3.82 0.28
C LEU A 84 0.78 2.92 -0.25
N VAL A 85 0.81 2.73 -1.57
CA VAL A 85 1.81 1.90 -2.25
C VAL A 85 2.26 2.61 -3.51
N GLU A 86 3.49 2.40 -3.92
CA GLU A 86 4.03 3.05 -5.11
C GLU A 86 3.27 2.67 -6.37
N LYS A 87 3.11 1.37 -6.60
CA LYS A 87 2.44 0.86 -7.80
C LYS A 87 1.99 -0.57 -7.60
N THR A 88 1.18 -1.04 -8.54
CA THR A 88 0.55 -2.36 -8.48
C THR A 88 1.52 -3.51 -8.17
N ASP A 89 2.65 -3.55 -8.87
CA ASP A 89 3.59 -4.68 -8.73
C ASP A 89 4.38 -4.68 -7.42
N ARG A 90 4.31 -3.60 -6.65
CA ARG A 90 4.89 -3.57 -5.31
C ARG A 90 3.94 -4.15 -4.26
N LEU A 91 2.67 -4.29 -4.59
CA LEU A 91 1.65 -4.75 -3.65
C LEU A 91 1.19 -6.17 -3.96
N TYR A 92 0.76 -6.41 -5.19
CA TYR A 92 0.19 -7.68 -5.59
C TYR A 92 1.22 -8.58 -6.24
N ARG A 93 1.31 -9.82 -5.78
CA ARG A 93 2.15 -10.84 -6.42
C ARG A 93 1.29 -11.83 -7.20
N ASN A 94 0.02 -11.97 -6.81
CA ASN A 94 -0.88 -12.92 -7.42
C ASN A 94 -2.32 -12.54 -7.10
N PHE A 95 -3.25 -13.27 -7.68
CA PHE A 95 -4.68 -13.04 -7.48
C PHE A 95 -5.10 -13.17 -6.01
N ARG A 96 -4.46 -14.08 -5.28
CA ARG A 96 -4.78 -14.27 -3.85
C ARG A 96 -4.55 -12.99 -3.05
N ASP A 97 -3.49 -12.27 -3.34
CA ASP A 97 -3.21 -11.02 -2.65
C ASP A 97 -4.34 -10.01 -2.86
N ALA A 98 -4.87 -9.93 -4.07
CA ALA A 98 -5.96 -9.01 -4.37
C ALA A 98 -7.22 -9.37 -3.57
N VAL A 99 -7.53 -10.66 -3.46
CA VAL A 99 -8.69 -11.13 -2.70
C VAL A 99 -8.52 -10.81 -1.20
N ILE A 100 -7.32 -11.06 -0.66
CA ILE A 100 -7.03 -10.78 0.75
C ILE A 100 -7.25 -9.30 1.05
N LEU A 101 -6.74 -8.43 0.19
CA LEU A 101 -6.85 -6.98 0.41
C LEU A 101 -8.28 -6.48 0.21
N GLU A 102 -9.00 -7.06 -0.73
CA GLU A 102 -10.40 -6.70 -0.92
C GLU A 102 -11.23 -6.98 0.34
N ASP A 103 -10.94 -8.10 1.01
CA ASP A 103 -11.66 -8.48 2.22
C ASP A 103 -11.40 -7.53 3.39
N LEU A 104 -10.33 -6.74 3.34
CA LEU A 104 -10.04 -5.78 4.40
C LEU A 104 -10.91 -4.53 4.33
N ASP A 105 -11.55 -4.29 3.20
CA ASP A 105 -12.39 -3.10 3.00
C ASP A 105 -11.59 -1.81 3.25
N ILE A 106 -10.43 -1.72 2.62
CA ILE A 106 -9.56 -0.55 2.71
C ILE A 106 -9.47 0.15 1.36
N GLU A 107 -9.01 1.40 1.40
CA GLU A 107 -8.76 2.20 0.21
C GLU A 107 -7.27 2.13 -0.11
N ILE A 108 -6.93 1.72 -1.32
CA ILE A 108 -5.53 1.53 -1.73
C ILE A 108 -5.17 2.62 -2.74
N HIS A 109 -4.17 3.42 -2.40
CA HIS A 109 -3.67 4.47 -3.27
C HIS A 109 -2.41 3.97 -3.98
N LEU A 110 -2.49 3.76 -5.28
CA LEU A 110 -1.36 3.38 -6.12
C LEU A 110 -0.78 4.69 -6.66
N VAL A 111 0.15 5.25 -5.91
CA VAL A 111 0.55 6.65 -6.05
C VAL A 111 1.14 6.99 -7.42
N LYS A 112 2.05 6.16 -7.94
CA LYS A 112 2.64 6.40 -9.25
C LYS A 112 1.67 6.16 -10.42
N GLU A 113 0.63 5.38 -10.18
CA GLU A 113 -0.37 5.10 -11.20
C GLU A 113 -1.55 6.06 -11.16
N GLY A 114 -1.57 6.94 -10.15
CA GLY A 114 -2.67 7.90 -9.99
C GLY A 114 -4.03 7.25 -9.78
N THR A 115 -4.05 6.06 -9.19
CA THR A 115 -5.27 5.25 -9.05
C THR A 115 -5.58 5.00 -7.59
N ILE A 116 -6.85 5.11 -7.23
CA ILE A 116 -7.35 4.74 -5.90
C ILE A 116 -8.31 3.58 -6.08
N ILE A 117 -8.04 2.48 -5.39
CA ILE A 117 -8.87 1.28 -5.42
C ILE A 117 -9.61 1.16 -4.10
N SER A 118 -10.92 0.99 -4.17
CA SER A 118 -11.74 0.73 -2.99
C SER A 118 -12.68 -0.44 -3.31
N LYS A 119 -13.32 -0.97 -2.27
CA LYS A 119 -14.18 -2.13 -2.41
C LYS A 119 -15.25 -1.94 -3.49
N ASP A 120 -15.78 -0.74 -3.61
CA ASP A 120 -16.85 -0.45 -4.54
C ASP A 120 -16.37 0.19 -5.85
N SER A 121 -15.06 0.25 -6.07
CA SER A 121 -14.54 0.91 -7.25
C SER A 121 -14.48 -0.01 -8.46
N LYS A 122 -14.70 0.55 -9.64
CA LYS A 122 -14.56 -0.18 -10.89
C LYS A 122 -13.10 -0.57 -11.14
N SER A 123 -12.17 0.22 -10.61
CA SER A 123 -10.75 -0.06 -10.74
C SER A 123 -10.37 -1.39 -10.08
N GLN A 124 -10.94 -1.67 -8.90
CA GLN A 124 -10.69 -2.92 -8.21
C GLN A 124 -11.23 -4.11 -9.01
N THR A 125 -12.45 -3.99 -9.52
CA THR A 125 -13.05 -5.02 -10.34
C THR A 125 -12.19 -5.32 -11.56
N ARG A 126 -11.71 -4.30 -12.25
CA ARG A 126 -10.85 -4.47 -13.42
C ARG A 126 -9.54 -5.14 -13.06
N MET A 127 -8.97 -4.81 -11.91
CA MET A 127 -7.71 -5.39 -11.47
C MET A 127 -7.86 -6.89 -11.22
N ILE A 128 -8.94 -7.28 -10.53
CA ILE A 128 -9.22 -8.68 -10.25
C ILE A 128 -9.44 -9.45 -11.56
N HIS A 129 -10.21 -8.87 -12.49
CA HIS A 129 -10.41 -9.48 -13.80
C HIS A 129 -9.11 -9.63 -14.58
N GLY A 130 -8.21 -8.67 -14.45
CA GLY A 130 -6.89 -8.75 -15.07
C GLY A 130 -6.11 -9.97 -14.61
N PHE A 131 -6.15 -10.27 -13.31
CA PHE A 131 -5.49 -11.47 -12.78
C PHE A 131 -6.14 -12.74 -13.28
N ILE A 132 -7.46 -12.75 -13.42
CA ILE A 132 -8.19 -13.91 -13.90
C ILE A 132 -7.95 -14.15 -15.39
N SER A 133 -7.87 -13.07 -16.16
CA SER A 133 -7.75 -13.14 -17.63
C SER A 133 -6.33 -13.40 -18.12
N SER A 134 -5.33 -13.17 -17.31
CA SER A 134 -3.93 -13.36 -17.73
C SER A 134 -3.37 -14.79 -17.47
#